data_e88d280f458717e58a1c89f857633895
#
_entry.id   e88d280f458717e58a1c89f857633895
#
_cell.length_a   1.000
_cell.length_b   1.000
_cell.length_c   1.000
_cell.angle_alpha   90.00
_cell.angle_beta   90.00
_cell.angle_gamma   90.00
#
_symmetry.space_group_name_H-M   'P 1'
#
loop_
_entity.id
_entity.type
_entity.pdbx_description
1 polymer ?
#
loop_
_entity_poly.entity_id
_entity_poly.type
_entity_poly.pdbx_seq_one_letter_code
_entity_poly.pdbx_strand_id
1 'polypeptide(L)'
;DNFKAIEKPIFFELVSSFRQQDDKEFYNLLNNVRLGKNLESSINMINKTCHNPEFDTESSLIITSRKYRAEQINDEMLSRIDGPMTAAKSKEQGELNENDLPAPRELRVKEDAKVMFIKNDPDGRWVNGTIGVVIDCSDKNKKVIKVKVDKEVFKVKREEWNKVRYVYDEYNDEMEEEVVS
;
A
#
# COMPACT_ATOMS: atom_id res chain seq x y z
N ASP A 1 -27.92 7.06 8.83
CA ASP A 1 -27.49 8.06 9.84
C ASP A 1 -27.08 7.35 11.14
N ASN A 2 -26.00 6.55 11.06
CA ASN A 2 -25.53 5.73 12.21
C ASN A 2 -24.93 6.57 13.36
N PHE A 3 -24.79 7.89 13.19
CA PHE A 3 -24.28 8.80 14.23
C PHE A 3 -25.34 9.22 15.26
N LYS A 4 -26.63 8.94 15.05
CA LYS A 4 -27.67 9.32 15.99
C LYS A 4 -27.70 8.51 17.28
N ALA A 5 -27.06 7.32 17.29
CA ALA A 5 -26.99 6.45 18.46
C ALA A 5 -25.89 6.85 19.46
N ILE A 6 -24.95 7.73 19.08
CA ILE A 6 -23.84 8.14 19.96
C ILE A 6 -24.19 9.47 20.60
N GLU A 7 -24.74 9.44 21.81
CA GLU A 7 -25.11 10.65 22.54
C GLU A 7 -23.92 11.57 22.88
N LYS A 8 -22.72 11.03 23.09
CA LYS A 8 -21.49 11.78 23.37
C LYS A 8 -20.27 11.06 22.80
N PRO A 9 -19.81 11.40 21.60
CA PRO A 9 -18.57 10.83 21.07
C PRO A 9 -17.37 11.24 21.93
N ILE A 10 -16.49 10.27 22.23
CA ILE A 10 -15.23 10.51 22.92
C ILE A 10 -14.17 10.77 21.84
N PHE A 11 -13.50 11.91 21.93
CA PHE A 11 -12.43 12.29 21.01
C PHE A 11 -11.07 12.04 21.66
N PHE A 12 -10.19 11.33 20.95
CA PHE A 12 -8.79 11.14 21.31
C PHE A 12 -7.91 11.78 20.25
N GLU A 13 -7.05 12.69 20.65
CA GLU A 13 -6.05 13.29 19.77
C GLU A 13 -4.68 12.70 20.08
N LEU A 14 -4.03 12.10 19.06
CA LEU A 14 -2.65 11.63 19.16
C LEU A 14 -1.71 12.80 18.91
N VAL A 15 -1.01 13.26 19.94
CA VAL A 15 -0.17 14.48 19.91
C VAL A 15 1.32 14.18 19.71
N SER A 16 1.75 12.92 19.84
CA SER A 16 3.16 12.52 19.72
C SER A 16 3.41 11.75 18.42
N SER A 17 4.44 12.14 17.68
CA SER A 17 4.94 11.38 16.53
C SER A 17 6.17 10.57 16.94
N PHE A 18 6.12 9.25 16.74
CA PHE A 18 7.26 8.37 17.00
C PHE A 18 8.15 8.19 15.77
N ARG A 19 7.63 8.43 14.57
CA ARG A 19 8.34 8.18 13.31
C ARG A 19 9.45 9.21 13.03
N GLN A 20 9.28 10.46 13.47
CA GLN A 20 10.21 11.56 13.23
C GLN A 20 10.75 12.14 14.55
N GLN A 21 10.94 11.32 15.58
CA GLN A 21 11.38 11.79 16.90
C GLN A 21 12.74 12.47 16.86
N ASP A 22 13.64 11.98 16.02
CA ASP A 22 15.02 12.43 15.94
C ASP A 22 15.23 13.60 14.98
N ASP A 23 14.22 13.95 14.16
CA ASP A 23 14.27 15.05 13.18
C ASP A 23 13.13 16.04 13.41
N LYS A 24 13.34 16.94 14.37
CA LYS A 24 12.36 17.98 14.72
C LYS A 24 12.10 18.98 13.60
N GLU A 25 13.11 19.27 12.77
CA GLU A 25 12.99 20.22 11.67
C GLU A 25 12.07 19.64 10.59
N PHE A 26 12.28 18.40 10.20
CA PHE A 26 11.42 17.69 9.26
C PHE A 26 10.01 17.48 9.82
N TYR A 27 9.88 17.15 11.10
CA TYR A 27 8.58 17.04 11.77
C TYR A 27 7.79 18.37 11.68
N ASN A 28 8.43 19.50 11.99
CA ASN A 28 7.79 20.81 11.91
C ASN A 28 7.41 21.17 10.46
N LEU A 29 8.25 20.84 9.50
CA LEU A 29 7.98 21.01 8.08
C LEU A 29 6.74 20.24 7.64
N LEU A 30 6.64 18.96 7.98
CA LEU A 30 5.46 18.14 7.69
C LEU A 30 4.18 18.69 8.35
N ASN A 31 4.27 19.15 9.60
CA ASN A 31 3.12 19.74 10.29
C ASN A 31 2.69 21.08 9.65
N ASN A 32 3.62 21.91 9.22
CA ASN A 32 3.30 23.15 8.50
C ASN A 32 2.52 22.84 7.21
N VAL A 33 2.98 21.87 6.43
CA VAL A 33 2.29 21.42 5.22
C VAL A 33 0.91 20.86 5.55
N ARG A 34 0.79 19.99 6.55
CA ARG A 34 -0.47 19.39 6.98
C ARG A 34 -1.51 20.41 7.43
N LEU A 35 -1.07 21.45 8.15
CA LEU A 35 -1.92 22.50 8.70
C LEU A 35 -2.15 23.68 7.75
N GLY A 36 -1.53 23.65 6.57
CA GLY A 36 -1.58 24.76 5.62
C GLY A 36 -0.85 26.03 6.10
N LYS A 37 0.10 25.89 7.03
CA LYS A 37 0.86 27.01 7.60
C LYS A 37 2.20 27.13 6.89
N ASN A 38 2.65 28.37 6.64
CA ASN A 38 3.96 28.66 6.04
C ASN A 38 4.25 27.83 4.78
N LEU A 39 3.23 27.58 3.94
CA LEU A 39 3.33 26.67 2.79
C LEU A 39 4.43 27.05 1.81
N GLU A 40 4.54 28.33 1.45
CA GLU A 40 5.55 28.81 0.50
C GLU A 40 6.98 28.51 1.01
N SER A 41 7.25 28.88 2.25
CA SER A 41 8.55 28.61 2.89
C SER A 41 8.84 27.11 3.00
N SER A 42 7.81 26.30 3.34
CA SER A 42 7.93 24.86 3.45
C SER A 42 8.21 24.20 2.09
N ILE A 43 7.51 24.61 1.04
CA ILE A 43 7.72 24.11 -0.32
C ILE A 43 9.12 24.48 -0.83
N ASN A 44 9.54 25.71 -0.61
CA ASN A 44 10.87 26.18 -1.00
C ASN A 44 11.97 25.37 -0.28
N MET A 45 11.78 25.07 0.99
CA MET A 45 12.71 24.23 1.74
C MET A 45 12.76 22.80 1.21
N ILE A 46 11.60 22.16 0.95
CA ILE A 46 11.54 20.82 0.34
C ILE A 46 12.25 20.80 -1.01
N ASN A 47 11.94 21.75 -1.88
CA ASN A 47 12.55 21.82 -3.20
C ASN A 47 14.08 22.01 -3.13
N LYS A 48 14.57 22.81 -2.19
CA LYS A 48 16.00 23.02 -2.02
C LYS A 48 16.73 21.80 -1.46
N THR A 49 16.08 21.07 -0.53
CA THR A 49 16.74 20.00 0.22
C THR A 49 16.56 18.63 -0.42
N CYS A 50 15.39 18.40 -1.03
CA CYS A 50 15.00 17.08 -1.54
C CYS A 50 15.06 16.96 -3.07
N HIS A 51 15.26 18.08 -3.79
CA HIS A 51 15.39 18.01 -5.25
C HIS A 51 16.76 17.43 -5.64
N ASN A 52 16.75 16.27 -6.27
CA ASN A 52 17.93 15.63 -6.84
C ASN A 52 17.70 15.41 -8.35
N PRO A 53 18.34 16.16 -9.24
CA PRO A 53 18.19 15.99 -10.69
C PRO A 53 18.81 14.68 -11.22
N GLU A 54 19.77 14.10 -10.49
CA GLU A 54 20.44 12.84 -10.83
C GLU A 54 19.79 11.64 -10.12
N PHE A 55 18.50 11.74 -9.87
CA PHE A 55 17.74 10.70 -9.17
C PHE A 55 17.70 9.39 -9.96
N ASP A 56 18.15 8.31 -9.31
CA ASP A 56 18.06 6.96 -9.87
C ASP A 56 16.65 6.38 -9.66
N THR A 57 15.89 6.32 -10.74
CA THR A 57 14.54 5.77 -10.75
C THR A 57 14.51 4.25 -10.57
N GLU A 58 15.57 3.53 -10.91
CA GLU A 58 15.59 2.07 -10.84
C GLU A 58 15.75 1.55 -9.41
N SER A 59 16.54 2.26 -8.59
CA SER A 59 16.74 1.87 -7.19
C SER A 59 15.68 2.42 -6.23
N SER A 60 14.89 3.39 -6.65
CA SER A 60 14.01 4.17 -5.78
C SER A 60 12.55 3.75 -5.82
N LEU A 61 11.79 4.13 -4.80
CA LEU A 61 10.34 4.05 -4.77
C LEU A 61 9.75 5.37 -5.26
N ILE A 62 8.90 5.29 -6.27
CA ILE A 62 8.23 6.45 -6.84
C ILE A 62 6.83 6.57 -6.24
N ILE A 63 6.54 7.71 -5.60
CA ILE A 63 5.22 8.01 -5.03
C ILE A 63 4.53 9.05 -5.92
N THR A 64 3.29 8.78 -6.29
CA THR A 64 2.46 9.67 -7.11
C THR A 64 1.06 9.81 -6.52
N SER A 65 0.43 10.96 -6.73
CA SER A 65 -0.93 11.23 -6.25
C SER A 65 -2.03 10.56 -7.08
N ARG A 66 -1.69 9.99 -8.23
CA ARG A 66 -2.67 9.40 -9.15
C ARG A 66 -2.37 7.93 -9.45
N LYS A 67 -3.33 7.05 -9.20
CA LYS A 67 -3.22 5.59 -9.40
C LYS A 67 -2.77 5.24 -10.83
N TYR A 68 -3.41 5.84 -11.86
CA TYR A 68 -3.05 5.56 -13.26
C TYR A 68 -1.58 5.89 -13.57
N ARG A 69 -1.01 6.91 -12.93
CA ARG A 69 0.40 7.27 -13.13
C ARG A 69 1.34 6.25 -12.50
N ALA A 70 0.98 5.73 -11.33
CA ALA A 70 1.73 4.63 -10.72
C ALA A 70 1.70 3.38 -11.62
N GLU A 71 0.53 3.05 -12.18
CA GLU A 71 0.36 1.92 -13.11
C GLU A 71 1.22 2.08 -14.36
N GLN A 72 1.21 3.26 -14.98
CA GLN A 72 2.06 3.55 -16.15
C GLN A 72 3.54 3.37 -15.85
N ILE A 73 4.02 3.89 -14.70
CA ILE A 73 5.42 3.77 -14.30
C ILE A 73 5.76 2.29 -14.05
N ASN A 74 4.90 1.56 -13.35
CA ASN A 74 5.11 0.14 -13.09
C ASN A 74 5.15 -0.69 -14.38
N ASP A 75 4.26 -0.41 -15.33
CA ASP A 75 4.24 -1.08 -16.64
C ASP A 75 5.51 -0.78 -17.46
N GLU A 76 5.93 0.48 -17.45
CA GLU A 76 7.18 0.89 -18.11
C GLU A 76 8.39 0.18 -17.51
N MET A 77 8.52 0.18 -16.18
CA MET A 77 9.63 -0.48 -15.50
C MET A 77 9.60 -2.00 -15.71
N LEU A 78 8.42 -2.62 -15.64
CA LEU A 78 8.26 -4.06 -15.90
C LEU A 78 8.60 -4.43 -17.36
N SER A 79 8.35 -3.53 -18.31
CA SER A 79 8.69 -3.75 -19.72
C SER A 79 10.20 -3.79 -19.98
N ARG A 80 10.99 -3.09 -19.18
CA ARG A 80 12.45 -3.05 -19.27
C ARG A 80 13.14 -4.31 -18.76
N ILE A 81 12.45 -5.09 -17.94
CA ILE A 81 12.97 -6.35 -17.42
C ILE A 81 12.84 -7.42 -18.50
N ASP A 82 13.93 -8.14 -18.79
CA ASP A 82 13.94 -9.25 -19.72
C ASP A 82 13.19 -10.47 -19.17
N GLY A 83 12.84 -11.39 -20.05
CA GLY A 83 12.23 -12.67 -19.70
C GLY A 83 10.70 -12.71 -19.80
N PRO A 84 10.11 -13.88 -19.51
CA PRO A 84 8.68 -14.11 -19.65
C PRO A 84 7.88 -13.44 -18.55
N MET A 85 6.74 -12.87 -18.93
CA MET A 85 5.81 -12.29 -17.99
C MET A 85 4.84 -13.34 -17.46
N THR A 86 4.69 -13.40 -16.16
CA THR A 86 3.63 -14.16 -15.49
C THR A 86 2.49 -13.22 -15.11
N ALA A 87 1.28 -13.57 -15.54
CA ALA A 87 0.06 -12.85 -15.18
C ALA A 87 -0.88 -13.74 -14.36
N ALA A 88 -1.29 -13.26 -13.20
CA ALA A 88 -2.18 -13.98 -12.29
C ALA A 88 -3.44 -13.13 -12.04
N LYS A 89 -4.61 -13.65 -12.45
CA LYS A 89 -5.89 -12.97 -12.25
C LYS A 89 -6.46 -13.25 -10.86
N SER A 90 -7.13 -12.25 -10.28
CA SER A 90 -7.96 -12.42 -9.10
C SER A 90 -9.12 -13.39 -9.38
N LYS A 91 -9.61 -14.00 -8.32
CA LYS A 91 -10.92 -14.65 -8.31
C LYS A 91 -11.80 -13.77 -7.43
N GLU A 92 -12.88 -13.31 -7.99
CA GLU A 92 -13.78 -12.39 -7.31
C GLU A 92 -15.11 -13.07 -7.05
N GLN A 93 -15.70 -12.74 -5.91
CA GLN A 93 -17.04 -13.17 -5.53
C GLN A 93 -17.80 -11.95 -5.01
N GLY A 94 -19.05 -11.77 -5.41
CA GLY A 94 -19.86 -10.61 -5.05
C GLY A 94 -19.63 -9.40 -5.95
N GLU A 95 -20.20 -8.26 -5.57
CA GLU A 95 -20.09 -6.98 -6.29
C GLU A 95 -18.94 -6.14 -5.73
N LEU A 96 -17.84 -6.08 -6.48
CA LEU A 96 -16.65 -5.32 -6.12
C LEU A 96 -16.38 -4.21 -7.12
N ASN A 97 -16.23 -2.99 -6.64
CA ASN A 97 -15.73 -1.88 -7.43
C ASN A 97 -14.20 -1.90 -7.48
N GLU A 98 -13.59 -1.32 -8.51
CA GLU A 98 -12.12 -1.22 -8.62
C GLU A 98 -11.47 -0.51 -7.43
N ASN A 99 -12.16 0.44 -6.81
CA ASN A 99 -11.67 1.16 -5.64
C ASN A 99 -11.66 0.32 -4.36
N ASP A 100 -12.41 -0.78 -4.34
CA ASP A 100 -12.48 -1.70 -3.20
C ASP A 100 -11.34 -2.72 -3.22
N LEU A 101 -10.65 -2.86 -4.36
CA LEU A 101 -9.60 -3.85 -4.53
C LEU A 101 -8.27 -3.36 -3.94
N PRO A 102 -7.64 -4.14 -3.06
CA PRO A 102 -6.34 -3.79 -2.47
C PRO A 102 -5.18 -3.93 -3.48
N ALA A 103 -5.38 -4.72 -4.54
CA ALA A 103 -4.39 -5.00 -5.58
C ALA A 103 -5.06 -4.99 -6.97
N PRO A 104 -4.29 -4.87 -8.05
CA PRO A 104 -4.83 -5.00 -9.41
C PRO A 104 -5.51 -6.35 -9.64
N ARG A 105 -6.63 -6.36 -10.41
CA ARG A 105 -7.34 -7.58 -10.80
C ARG A 105 -6.45 -8.60 -11.52
N GLU A 106 -5.45 -8.12 -12.22
CA GLU A 106 -4.41 -8.92 -12.85
C GLU A 106 -3.04 -8.47 -12.37
N LEU A 107 -2.40 -9.30 -11.54
CA LEU A 107 -1.03 -9.07 -11.12
C LEU A 107 -0.09 -9.58 -12.22
N ARG A 108 0.71 -8.67 -12.78
CA ARG A 108 1.75 -8.98 -13.78
C ARG A 108 3.12 -8.84 -13.12
N VAL A 109 3.93 -9.88 -13.23
CA VAL A 109 5.28 -9.92 -12.66
C VAL A 109 6.26 -10.63 -13.60
N LYS A 110 7.54 -10.30 -13.48
CA LYS A 110 8.68 -10.99 -14.07
C LYS A 110 9.68 -11.32 -12.99
N GLU A 111 10.60 -12.24 -13.26
CA GLU A 111 11.79 -12.37 -12.43
C GLU A 111 12.56 -11.04 -12.45
N ASP A 112 13.23 -10.70 -11.37
CA ASP A 112 13.89 -9.42 -11.08
C ASP A 112 12.96 -8.21 -10.89
N ALA A 113 11.63 -8.38 -11.01
CA ALA A 113 10.71 -7.29 -10.71
C ALA A 113 10.70 -6.94 -9.21
N LYS A 114 10.75 -5.65 -8.89
CA LYS A 114 10.48 -5.15 -7.54
C LYS A 114 9.00 -5.26 -7.23
N VAL A 115 8.69 -5.74 -6.03
CA VAL A 115 7.32 -5.86 -5.51
C VAL A 115 7.24 -5.31 -4.11
N MET A 116 6.07 -4.79 -3.74
CA MET A 116 5.77 -4.35 -2.39
C MET A 116 4.67 -5.21 -1.79
N PHE A 117 4.88 -5.69 -0.58
CA PHE A 117 3.84 -6.38 0.18
C PHE A 117 2.81 -5.36 0.68
N ILE A 118 1.54 -5.65 0.46
CA ILE A 118 0.42 -4.76 0.81
C ILE A 118 -0.42 -5.27 1.99
N LYS A 119 0.06 -6.30 2.66
CA LYS A 119 -0.56 -6.90 3.85
C LYS A 119 0.53 -7.42 4.79
N ASN A 120 0.32 -7.32 6.09
CA ASN A 120 1.17 -7.95 7.08
C ASN A 120 1.06 -9.46 6.97
N ASP A 121 2.17 -10.16 7.07
CA ASP A 121 2.18 -11.61 7.13
C ASP A 121 1.78 -12.09 8.53
N PRO A 122 0.88 -13.07 8.67
CA PRO A 122 0.50 -13.61 9.95
C PRO A 122 1.66 -14.22 10.75
N ASP A 123 2.64 -14.81 10.04
CA ASP A 123 3.85 -15.41 10.64
C ASP A 123 4.95 -14.37 10.90
N GLY A 124 4.72 -13.09 10.62
CA GLY A 124 5.66 -11.99 10.86
C GLY A 124 6.87 -11.95 9.93
N ARG A 125 6.82 -12.65 8.78
CA ARG A 125 7.93 -12.70 7.80
C ARG A 125 8.13 -11.36 7.07
N TRP A 126 7.08 -10.58 6.89
CA TRP A 126 7.09 -9.23 6.32
C TRP A 126 5.93 -8.39 6.87
N VAL A 127 6.03 -7.10 6.71
CA VAL A 127 4.96 -6.15 7.02
C VAL A 127 4.49 -5.41 5.77
N ASN A 128 3.33 -4.80 5.83
CA ASN A 128 2.83 -3.93 4.76
C ASN A 128 3.86 -2.83 4.45
N GLY A 129 4.18 -2.66 3.17
CA GLY A 129 5.22 -1.73 2.71
C GLY A 129 6.61 -2.36 2.57
N THR A 130 6.83 -3.61 3.00
CA THR A 130 8.09 -4.31 2.75
C THR A 130 8.31 -4.49 1.25
N ILE A 131 9.52 -4.18 0.78
CA ILE A 131 9.92 -4.30 -0.62
C ILE A 131 10.77 -5.55 -0.79
N GLY A 132 10.52 -6.29 -1.86
CA GLY A 132 11.31 -7.45 -2.26
C GLY A 132 11.51 -7.51 -3.77
N VAL A 133 12.32 -8.48 -4.20
CA VAL A 133 12.56 -8.77 -5.61
C VAL A 133 12.07 -10.17 -5.93
N VAL A 134 11.31 -10.31 -7.02
CA VAL A 134 10.83 -11.60 -7.51
C VAL A 134 12.02 -12.38 -8.05
N ILE A 135 12.26 -13.58 -7.53
CA ILE A 135 13.36 -14.46 -7.98
C ILE A 135 12.84 -15.70 -8.72
N ASP A 136 11.56 -15.98 -8.65
CA ASP A 136 10.92 -17.07 -9.38
C ASP A 136 9.41 -16.83 -9.45
N CYS A 137 8.89 -16.80 -10.66
CA CYS A 137 7.45 -16.73 -10.92
C CYS A 137 6.98 -17.79 -11.93
N SER A 138 7.72 -18.87 -12.06
CA SER A 138 7.52 -19.95 -13.06
C SER A 138 6.45 -20.97 -12.67
N ASP A 139 5.80 -20.84 -11.49
CA ASP A 139 4.77 -21.80 -11.09
C ASP A 139 3.63 -21.88 -12.12
N LYS A 140 3.47 -23.05 -12.72
CA LYS A 140 2.48 -23.33 -13.78
C LYS A 140 1.03 -23.03 -13.33
N ASN A 141 0.74 -23.21 -12.07
CA ASN A 141 -0.57 -22.93 -11.49
C ASN A 141 -0.75 -21.46 -11.09
N LYS A 142 0.32 -20.65 -11.18
CA LYS A 142 0.33 -19.23 -10.79
C LYS A 142 -0.18 -19.00 -9.35
N LYS A 143 0.14 -19.92 -8.45
CA LYS A 143 -0.29 -19.89 -7.05
C LYS A 143 0.78 -19.39 -6.10
N VAL A 144 2.04 -19.52 -6.51
CA VAL A 144 3.20 -19.19 -5.69
C VAL A 144 4.22 -18.43 -6.51
N ILE A 145 4.75 -17.37 -5.93
CA ILE A 145 5.96 -16.68 -6.40
C ILE A 145 7.01 -16.72 -5.29
N LYS A 146 8.29 -16.68 -5.65
CA LYS A 146 9.36 -16.54 -4.67
C LYS A 146 9.87 -15.11 -4.70
N VAL A 147 9.90 -14.50 -3.54
CA VAL A 147 10.33 -13.10 -3.37
C VAL A 147 11.49 -13.08 -2.39
N LYS A 148 12.56 -12.41 -2.77
CA LYS A 148 13.71 -12.14 -1.92
C LYS A 148 13.49 -10.80 -1.21
N VAL A 149 13.58 -10.82 0.11
CA VAL A 149 13.58 -9.64 0.98
C VAL A 149 14.89 -9.68 1.76
N ASP A 150 15.72 -8.68 1.59
CA ASP A 150 17.07 -8.64 2.13
C ASP A 150 17.90 -9.89 1.78
N LYS A 151 18.15 -10.76 2.76
CA LYS A 151 18.93 -12.01 2.60
C LYS A 151 18.06 -13.26 2.54
N GLU A 152 16.76 -13.13 2.78
CA GLU A 152 15.82 -14.24 2.90
C GLU A 152 14.94 -14.39 1.66
N VAL A 153 14.50 -15.61 1.39
CA VAL A 153 13.62 -15.93 0.27
C VAL A 153 12.32 -16.51 0.80
N PHE A 154 11.23 -15.86 0.46
CA PHE A 154 9.89 -16.26 0.87
C PHE A 154 9.07 -16.81 -0.28
N LYS A 155 8.31 -17.85 0.00
CA LYS A 155 7.24 -18.35 -0.89
C LYS A 155 5.96 -17.58 -0.59
N VAL A 156 5.57 -16.74 -1.51
CA VAL A 156 4.36 -15.92 -1.41
C VAL A 156 3.22 -16.60 -2.14
N LYS A 157 2.16 -16.91 -1.43
CA LYS A 157 0.95 -17.55 -1.95
C LYS A 157 -0.10 -16.50 -2.29
N ARG A 158 -1.17 -16.94 -2.96
CA ARG A 158 -2.39 -16.13 -3.12
C ARG A 158 -3.01 -15.87 -1.75
N GLU A 159 -3.52 -14.67 -1.60
CA GLU A 159 -4.17 -14.20 -0.38
C GLU A 159 -5.63 -13.89 -0.66
N GLU A 160 -6.48 -14.10 0.33
CA GLU A 160 -7.89 -13.73 0.29
C GLU A 160 -8.11 -12.40 1.01
N TRP A 161 -8.99 -11.60 0.45
CA TRP A 161 -9.38 -10.30 0.98
C TRP A 161 -10.89 -10.25 1.05
N ASN A 162 -11.42 -10.08 2.25
CA ASN A 162 -12.83 -9.96 2.47
C ASN A 162 -13.20 -8.51 2.71
N LYS A 163 -14.21 -8.03 2.02
CA LYS A 163 -14.82 -6.73 2.32
C LYS A 163 -15.88 -6.95 3.38
N VAL A 164 -15.68 -6.32 4.51
CA VAL A 164 -16.62 -6.37 5.64
C VAL A 164 -17.43 -5.09 5.68
N ARG A 165 -18.71 -5.21 5.87
CA ARG A 165 -19.62 -4.11 6.18
C ARG A 165 -20.16 -4.29 7.58
N TYR A 166 -20.16 -3.23 8.35
CA TYR A 166 -20.80 -3.22 9.65
C TYR A 166 -22.28 -2.85 9.49
N VAL A 167 -23.16 -3.70 9.95
CA VAL A 167 -24.61 -3.50 9.93
C VAL A 167 -25.08 -3.48 11.38
N TYR A 168 -25.89 -2.47 11.71
CA TYR A 168 -26.48 -2.41 13.03
C TYR A 168 -27.69 -3.33 13.10
N ASP A 169 -27.65 -4.30 14.02
CA ASP A 169 -28.78 -5.15 14.36
C ASP A 169 -29.64 -4.46 15.43
N GLU A 170 -30.77 -3.92 14.98
CA GLU A 170 -31.72 -3.22 15.88
C GLU A 170 -32.34 -4.15 16.93
N TYR A 171 -32.34 -5.46 16.68
CA TYR A 171 -32.98 -6.42 17.59
C TYR A 171 -32.09 -6.76 18.78
N ASN A 172 -30.79 -6.89 18.54
CA ASN A 172 -29.78 -7.22 19.56
C ASN A 172 -29.05 -6.00 20.10
N ASP A 173 -29.30 -4.80 19.54
CA ASP A 173 -28.58 -3.56 19.86
C ASP A 173 -27.06 -3.65 19.71
N GLU A 174 -26.61 -4.41 18.67
CA GLU A 174 -25.22 -4.70 18.40
C GLU A 174 -24.84 -4.40 16.95
N MET A 175 -23.53 -4.14 16.74
CA MET A 175 -22.96 -4.03 15.38
C MET A 175 -22.48 -5.40 14.93
N GLU A 176 -23.05 -5.90 13.85
CA GLU A 176 -22.63 -7.16 13.23
C GLU A 176 -21.72 -6.94 12.04
N GLU A 177 -20.77 -7.84 11.87
CA GLU A 177 -19.92 -7.88 10.69
C GLU A 177 -20.54 -8.76 9.61
N GLU A 178 -20.90 -8.15 8.48
CA GLU A 178 -21.36 -8.86 7.30
C GLU A 178 -20.25 -8.91 6.24
N VAL A 179 -19.83 -10.10 5.85
CA VAL A 179 -18.89 -10.27 4.72
C VAL A 179 -19.67 -10.06 3.43
N VAL A 180 -19.32 -8.99 2.70
CA VAL A 180 -20.02 -8.59 1.47
C VAL A 180 -19.45 -9.30 0.25
N SER A 181 -18.18 -9.74 0.30
CA SER A 181 -17.49 -10.44 -0.79
C SER A 181 -16.18 -11.06 -0.32
#